data_2fa9f588be20de631cc1b7f9ca31eb8f
#
_entry.id   2fa9f588be20de631cc1b7f9ca31eb8f
#
_cell.length_a   1.000
_cell.length_b   1.000
_cell.length_c   1.000
_cell.angle_alpha   90.00
_cell.angle_beta   90.00
_cell.angle_gamma   90.00
#
_symmetry.space_group_name_H-M   'P 1'
#
loop_
_entity.id
_entity.type
_entity.pdbx_description
1 polymer ?
#
loop_
_entity_poly.entity_id
_entity_poly.type
_entity_poly.pdbx_seq_one_letter_code
_entity_poly.pdbx_strand_id
1 'polypeptide(L)'
;MKILMAIDFSEKSKQQVDETLRLLGKAIDSIWLLHVAEPDPDFVGYAIDPPVMRDQVAKQFHLEHMKLQEMATALREQGFDATALLIQGETGKTIIEQSEKLKADMIVVGSSQHGALYHFLLGDTIKGVLHESARPVLVMPVTS
;
A
#
# COMPACT_ATOMS: atom_id res chain seq x y z
N MET A 1 -13.95 -11.12 6.79
CA MET A 1 -13.82 -9.69 6.44
C MET A 1 -12.81 -9.50 5.34
N LYS A 2 -13.02 -8.47 4.54
CA LYS A 2 -12.12 -8.09 3.45
C LYS A 2 -11.24 -6.95 3.92
N ILE A 3 -9.92 -7.09 3.82
CA ILE A 3 -8.99 -6.03 4.23
C ILE A 3 -8.19 -5.51 3.05
N LEU A 4 -7.98 -4.20 3.07
CA LEU A 4 -7.08 -3.50 2.14
C LEU A 4 -5.86 -3.06 2.95
N MET A 5 -4.70 -3.62 2.63
CA MET A 5 -3.46 -3.33 3.33
C MET A 5 -2.55 -2.50 2.45
N ALA A 6 -2.22 -1.29 2.90
CA ALA A 6 -1.30 -0.41 2.18
C ALA A 6 0.16 -0.78 2.49
N ILE A 7 0.94 -1.00 1.45
CA ILE A 7 2.33 -1.45 1.53
C ILE A 7 3.25 -0.36 0.97
N ASP A 8 4.30 -0.01 1.72
CA ASP A 8 5.28 1.00 1.31
C ASP A 8 6.65 0.42 0.90
N PHE A 9 6.79 -0.91 0.90
CA PHE A 9 8.03 -1.64 0.61
C PHE A 9 9.21 -1.32 1.56
N SER A 10 8.94 -0.71 2.72
CA SER A 10 9.95 -0.58 3.76
C SER A 10 10.32 -1.97 4.29
N GLU A 11 11.45 -2.06 4.97
CA GLU A 11 11.87 -3.31 5.63
C GLU A 11 10.84 -3.83 6.63
N LYS A 12 9.94 -2.96 7.05
CA LYS A 12 8.91 -3.26 8.04
C LYS A 12 7.59 -3.71 7.44
N SER A 13 7.47 -3.74 6.11
CA SER A 13 6.25 -4.20 5.45
C SER A 13 5.90 -5.63 5.83
N LYS A 14 6.91 -6.50 5.92
CA LYS A 14 6.69 -7.89 6.35
C LYS A 14 6.16 -7.95 7.78
N GLN A 15 6.72 -7.14 8.69
CA GLN A 15 6.24 -7.06 10.07
C GLN A 15 4.78 -6.60 10.14
N GLN A 16 4.42 -5.61 9.34
CA GLN A 16 3.04 -5.14 9.24
C GLN A 16 2.10 -6.28 8.84
N VAL A 17 2.47 -7.03 7.81
CA VAL A 17 1.68 -8.17 7.34
C VAL A 17 1.56 -9.23 8.44
N ASP A 18 2.69 -9.66 9.00
CA ASP A 18 2.73 -10.72 10.01
C ASP A 18 1.89 -10.36 11.25
N GLU A 19 2.01 -9.13 11.75
CA GLU A 19 1.23 -8.67 12.90
C GLU A 19 -0.26 -8.58 12.59
N THR A 20 -0.61 -8.14 11.39
CA THR A 20 -2.03 -8.11 10.97
C THR A 20 -2.62 -9.51 10.94
N LEU A 21 -1.89 -10.48 10.40
CA LEU A 21 -2.34 -11.87 10.36
C LEU A 21 -2.42 -12.47 11.77
N ARG A 22 -1.50 -12.12 12.65
CA ARG A 22 -1.53 -12.59 14.04
C ARG A 22 -2.79 -12.11 14.77
N LEU A 23 -3.17 -10.86 14.54
CA LEU A 23 -4.32 -10.25 15.22
C LEU A 23 -5.65 -10.64 14.61
N LEU A 24 -5.74 -10.69 13.29
CA LEU A 24 -7.00 -10.77 12.56
C LEU A 24 -7.15 -12.05 11.73
N GLY A 25 -6.14 -12.91 11.68
CA GLY A 25 -6.03 -13.99 10.71
C GLY A 25 -7.29 -14.81 10.48
N LYS A 26 -7.96 -15.24 11.57
CA LYS A 26 -9.18 -16.06 11.47
C LYS A 26 -10.39 -15.29 10.94
N ALA A 27 -10.38 -13.97 11.03
CA ALA A 27 -11.48 -13.12 10.58
C ALA A 27 -11.32 -12.67 9.12
N ILE A 28 -10.16 -12.92 8.51
CA ILE A 28 -9.84 -12.45 7.16
C ILE A 28 -10.34 -13.44 6.12
N ASP A 29 -11.20 -12.98 5.21
CA ASP A 29 -11.62 -13.75 4.03
C ASP A 29 -10.74 -13.44 2.84
N SER A 30 -10.42 -12.16 2.60
CA SER A 30 -9.56 -11.75 1.49
C SER A 30 -8.70 -10.56 1.86
N ILE A 31 -7.52 -10.49 1.23
CA ILE A 31 -6.52 -9.46 1.45
C ILE A 31 -6.15 -8.84 0.12
N TRP A 32 -6.26 -7.52 0.02
CA TRP A 32 -5.65 -6.78 -1.07
C TRP A 32 -4.41 -6.08 -0.54
N LEU A 33 -3.27 -6.36 -1.15
CA LEU A 33 -2.02 -5.65 -0.89
C LEU A 33 -1.92 -4.52 -1.90
N LEU A 34 -2.04 -3.30 -1.44
CA LEU A 34 -2.00 -2.12 -2.29
C LEU A 34 -0.71 -1.35 -2.09
N HIS A 35 0.02 -1.12 -3.16
CA HIS A 35 1.07 -0.10 -3.19
C HIS A 35 0.66 1.00 -4.14
N VAL A 36 0.74 2.25 -3.67
CA VAL A 36 0.47 3.42 -4.50
C VAL A 36 1.80 4.01 -4.94
N ALA A 37 2.05 3.96 -6.24
CA ALA A 37 3.23 4.55 -6.84
C ALA A 37 2.95 6.03 -7.14
N GLU A 38 3.53 6.92 -6.34
CA GLU A 38 3.42 8.35 -6.63
C GLU A 38 4.38 8.73 -7.74
N PRO A 39 3.97 9.61 -8.66
CA PRO A 39 4.89 10.16 -9.65
C PRO A 39 6.02 10.89 -8.92
N ASP A 40 7.27 10.58 -9.27
CA ASP A 40 8.42 11.26 -8.69
C ASP A 40 8.46 12.71 -9.20
N PRO A 41 8.31 13.72 -8.33
CA PRO A 41 8.35 15.11 -8.75
C PRO A 41 9.70 15.53 -9.34
N ASP A 42 10.77 14.81 -9.03
CA ASP A 42 12.10 15.08 -9.58
C ASP A 42 12.19 14.73 -11.07
N PHE A 43 11.28 13.94 -11.59
CA PHE A 43 11.16 13.66 -13.02
C PHE A 43 10.38 14.74 -13.79
N VAL A 44 9.70 15.63 -13.09
CA VAL A 44 8.93 16.72 -13.69
C VAL A 44 9.84 17.96 -13.75
N GLY A 45 10.48 18.22 -14.87
CA GLY A 45 11.29 19.42 -15.06
C GLY A 45 12.73 19.18 -15.49
N TYR A 46 13.18 17.95 -15.56
CA TYR A 46 14.47 17.62 -16.14
C TYR A 46 14.34 17.40 -17.64
N ALA A 47 15.29 17.98 -18.42
CA ALA A 47 15.41 17.77 -19.86
C ALA A 47 16.01 16.38 -20.13
N ILE A 48 15.40 15.33 -19.60
CA ILE A 48 15.77 13.95 -19.91
C ILE A 48 14.93 13.50 -21.11
N ASP A 49 15.55 12.76 -22.00
CA ASP A 49 14.87 12.19 -23.16
C ASP A 49 13.62 11.39 -22.72
N PRO A 50 12.40 11.78 -23.15
CA PRO A 50 11.17 11.12 -22.75
C PRO A 50 11.14 9.59 -22.90
N PRO A 51 11.71 8.96 -23.95
CA PRO A 51 11.81 7.51 -24.02
C PRO A 51 12.60 6.87 -22.89
N VAL A 52 13.71 7.49 -22.47
CA VAL A 52 14.55 6.98 -21.37
C VAL A 52 13.80 7.04 -20.04
N MET A 53 13.06 8.13 -19.81
CA MET A 53 12.22 8.28 -18.62
C MET A 53 11.13 7.21 -18.57
N ARG A 54 10.46 6.96 -19.70
CA ARG A 54 9.41 5.93 -19.77
C ARG A 54 9.97 4.55 -19.45
N ASP A 55 11.15 4.22 -19.96
CA ASP A 55 11.77 2.93 -19.70
C ASP A 55 12.14 2.77 -18.23
N GLN A 56 12.67 3.81 -17.59
CA GLN A 56 13.04 3.79 -16.18
C GLN A 56 11.79 3.64 -15.29
N VAL A 57 10.75 4.42 -15.56
CA VAL A 57 9.48 4.36 -14.82
C VAL A 57 8.84 2.98 -14.99
N ALA A 58 8.83 2.46 -16.21
CA ALA A 58 8.27 1.13 -16.49
C ALA A 58 9.01 0.03 -15.76
N LYS A 59 10.37 0.10 -15.70
CA LYS A 59 11.18 -0.87 -14.95
C LYS A 59 10.91 -0.80 -13.46
N GLN A 60 10.85 0.39 -12.89
CA GLN A 60 10.56 0.60 -11.48
C GLN A 60 9.18 0.04 -11.12
N PHE A 61 8.18 0.37 -11.92
CA PHE A 61 6.82 -0.10 -11.74
C PHE A 61 6.74 -1.64 -11.82
N HIS A 62 7.47 -2.22 -12.77
CA HIS A 62 7.52 -3.68 -12.91
C HIS A 62 8.16 -4.35 -11.70
N LEU A 63 9.28 -3.80 -11.18
CA LEU A 63 9.96 -4.33 -9.99
C LEU A 63 9.07 -4.25 -8.75
N GLU A 64 8.38 -3.15 -8.56
CA GLU A 64 7.44 -2.97 -7.46
C GLU A 64 6.28 -3.95 -7.55
N HIS A 65 5.75 -4.15 -8.75
CA HIS A 65 4.69 -5.12 -8.98
C HIS A 65 5.14 -6.54 -8.68
N MET A 66 6.36 -6.91 -9.08
CA MET A 66 6.93 -8.22 -8.76
C MET A 66 7.06 -8.44 -7.26
N LYS A 67 7.56 -7.45 -6.51
CA LYS A 67 7.67 -7.53 -5.05
C LYS A 67 6.31 -7.74 -4.40
N LEU A 68 5.33 -6.99 -4.85
CA LEU A 68 3.97 -7.07 -4.33
C LEU A 68 3.34 -8.43 -4.64
N GLN A 69 3.57 -8.96 -5.82
CA GLN A 69 3.12 -10.30 -6.22
C GLN A 69 3.77 -11.40 -5.38
N GLU A 70 5.05 -11.27 -5.04
CA GLU A 70 5.73 -12.21 -4.16
C GLU A 70 5.09 -12.24 -2.77
N MET A 71 4.76 -11.06 -2.23
CA MET A 71 4.06 -10.97 -0.95
C MET A 71 2.68 -11.62 -1.01
N ALA A 72 1.92 -11.38 -2.08
CA ALA A 72 0.61 -12.00 -2.27
C ALA A 72 0.72 -13.53 -2.42
N THR A 73 1.72 -14.01 -3.13
CA THR A 73 1.98 -15.44 -3.28
C THR A 73 2.25 -16.11 -1.94
N ALA A 74 3.09 -15.48 -1.10
CA ALA A 74 3.38 -15.99 0.24
C ALA A 74 2.11 -16.10 1.10
N LEU A 75 1.21 -15.13 0.98
CA LEU A 75 -0.07 -15.17 1.69
C LEU A 75 -0.99 -16.28 1.17
N ARG A 76 -1.04 -16.48 -0.15
CA ARG A 76 -1.82 -17.57 -0.74
C ARG A 76 -1.32 -18.94 -0.30
N GLU A 77 -0.01 -19.10 -0.17
CA GLU A 77 0.60 -20.33 0.35
C GLU A 77 0.19 -20.61 1.79
N GLN A 78 -0.15 -19.57 2.56
CA GLN A 78 -0.67 -19.71 3.91
C GLN A 78 -2.19 -19.93 3.96
N GLY A 79 -2.84 -19.97 2.81
CA GLY A 79 -4.28 -20.23 2.71
C GLY A 79 -5.16 -18.99 2.60
N PHE A 80 -4.59 -17.79 2.46
CA PHE A 80 -5.35 -16.57 2.31
C PHE A 80 -5.66 -16.26 0.84
N ASP A 81 -6.82 -15.67 0.59
CA ASP A 81 -7.15 -15.12 -0.72
C ASP A 81 -6.51 -13.73 -0.83
N ALA A 82 -5.34 -13.67 -1.43
CA ALA A 82 -4.56 -12.44 -1.51
C ALA A 82 -4.37 -11.98 -2.95
N THR A 83 -4.53 -10.68 -3.17
CA THR A 83 -4.36 -10.04 -4.48
C THR A 83 -3.44 -8.83 -4.34
N ALA A 84 -2.51 -8.70 -5.27
CA ALA A 84 -1.60 -7.56 -5.34
C ALA A 84 -2.18 -6.48 -6.27
N LEU A 85 -2.20 -5.24 -5.80
CA LEU A 85 -2.64 -4.08 -6.56
C LEU A 85 -1.54 -3.02 -6.55
N LEU A 86 -1.06 -2.66 -7.72
CA LEU A 86 -0.13 -1.54 -7.90
C LEU A 86 -0.84 -0.46 -8.70
N ILE A 87 -1.07 0.68 -8.07
CA ILE A 87 -1.83 1.78 -8.67
C ILE A 87 -1.01 3.06 -8.58
N GLN A 88 -0.98 3.81 -9.67
CA GLN A 88 -0.32 5.10 -9.73
C GLN A 88 -1.29 6.21 -9.32
N GLY A 89 -0.84 7.11 -8.44
CA GLY A 89 -1.66 8.22 -7.97
C GLY A 89 -1.18 8.80 -6.66
N GLU A 90 -2.00 9.63 -6.06
CA GLU A 90 -1.78 10.17 -4.71
C GLU A 90 -2.12 9.08 -3.68
N THR A 91 -1.22 8.86 -2.73
CA THR A 91 -1.32 7.72 -1.79
C THR A 91 -2.64 7.69 -1.02
N GLY A 92 -2.95 8.76 -0.32
CA GLY A 92 -4.15 8.80 0.55
C GLY A 92 -5.45 8.66 -0.23
N LYS A 93 -5.58 9.44 -1.28
CA LYS A 93 -6.77 9.44 -2.13
C LYS A 93 -6.98 8.07 -2.78
N THR A 94 -5.91 7.47 -3.28
CA THR A 94 -5.98 6.15 -3.93
C THR A 94 -6.39 5.06 -2.95
N ILE A 95 -5.86 5.08 -1.73
CA ILE A 95 -6.24 4.11 -0.69
C ILE A 95 -7.75 4.19 -0.43
N ILE A 96 -8.29 5.40 -0.25
CA ILE A 96 -9.72 5.59 -0.01
C ILE A 96 -10.55 5.10 -1.19
N GLU A 97 -10.20 5.54 -2.40
CA GLU A 97 -10.91 5.13 -3.62
C GLU A 97 -10.93 3.61 -3.80
N GLN A 98 -9.81 2.95 -3.58
CA GLN A 98 -9.73 1.50 -3.69
C GLN A 98 -10.51 0.80 -2.59
N SER A 99 -10.49 1.32 -1.37
CA SER A 99 -11.26 0.73 -0.28
C SER A 99 -12.77 0.72 -0.58
N GLU A 100 -13.26 1.76 -1.21
CA GLU A 100 -14.66 1.87 -1.61
C GLU A 100 -14.97 0.95 -2.79
N LYS A 101 -14.11 0.99 -3.81
CA LYS A 101 -14.28 0.18 -5.02
C LYS A 101 -14.27 -1.32 -4.72
N LEU A 102 -13.39 -1.76 -3.83
CA LEU A 102 -13.25 -3.16 -3.45
C LEU A 102 -14.22 -3.56 -2.32
N LYS A 103 -14.94 -2.60 -1.75
CA LYS A 103 -15.83 -2.81 -0.60
C LYS A 103 -15.07 -3.44 0.57
N ALA A 104 -13.90 -2.92 0.86
CA ALA A 104 -13.10 -3.39 1.98
C ALA A 104 -13.81 -3.09 3.30
N ASP A 105 -13.72 -4.02 4.23
CA ASP A 105 -14.28 -3.83 5.58
C ASP A 105 -13.34 -3.02 6.47
N MET A 106 -12.06 -3.03 6.16
CA MET A 106 -11.03 -2.35 6.94
C MET A 106 -9.84 -1.99 6.06
N ILE A 107 -9.25 -0.83 6.35
CA ILE A 107 -7.96 -0.41 5.77
C ILE A 107 -6.89 -0.64 6.83
N VAL A 108 -5.76 -1.25 6.46
CA VAL A 108 -4.62 -1.45 7.36
C VAL A 108 -3.43 -0.65 6.82
N VAL A 109 -2.85 0.18 7.67
CA VAL A 109 -1.65 0.96 7.36
C VAL A 109 -0.60 0.75 8.44
N GLY A 110 0.67 0.86 8.08
CA GLY A 110 1.76 0.78 9.02
C GLY A 110 2.18 2.16 9.52
N SER A 111 2.70 2.22 10.75
CA SER A 111 3.23 3.45 11.34
C SER A 111 4.73 3.62 11.08
N SER A 112 5.25 3.08 9.98
CA SER A 112 6.67 3.17 9.64
C SER A 112 7.15 4.62 9.55
N GLN A 113 8.29 4.92 10.17
CA GLN A 113 8.91 6.25 10.11
C GLN A 113 9.56 6.57 8.78
N HIS A 114 9.63 5.61 7.87
CA HIS A 114 10.25 5.75 6.57
C HIS A 114 9.26 5.37 5.48
N GLY A 115 9.15 6.21 4.47
CA GLY A 115 8.28 5.97 3.32
C GLY A 115 7.07 6.92 3.26
N ALA A 116 6.32 6.83 2.17
CA ALA A 116 5.18 7.70 1.88
C ALA A 116 4.08 7.63 2.96
N LEU A 117 3.90 6.46 3.57
CA LEU A 117 2.90 6.28 4.62
C LEU A 117 3.23 7.03 5.92
N TYR A 118 4.51 7.27 6.21
CA TYR A 118 4.88 8.08 7.36
C TYR A 118 4.40 9.52 7.22
N HIS A 119 4.63 10.13 6.06
CA HIS A 119 4.13 11.48 5.78
C HIS A 119 2.60 11.50 5.74
N PHE A 120 2.01 10.46 5.22
CA PHE A 120 0.57 10.24 5.23
C PHE A 120 0.01 10.17 6.65
N LEU A 121 0.71 9.51 7.57
CA LEU A 121 0.26 9.35 8.95
C LEU A 121 0.51 10.58 9.84
N LEU A 122 1.40 11.49 9.49
CA LEU A 122 1.75 12.65 10.30
C LEU A 122 1.31 14.00 9.73
N GLY A 123 0.78 14.03 8.50
CA GLY A 123 0.37 15.26 7.84
C GLY A 123 -1.13 15.49 7.82
N ASP A 124 -1.54 16.60 7.21
CA ASP A 124 -2.94 16.95 6.96
C ASP A 124 -3.66 15.84 6.16
N THR A 125 -2.92 15.04 5.43
CA THR A 125 -3.43 13.91 4.66
C THR A 125 -4.08 12.85 5.55
N ILE A 126 -3.54 12.58 6.76
CA ILE A 126 -4.19 11.69 7.72
C ILE A 126 -5.54 12.20 8.15
N LYS A 127 -5.58 13.47 8.52
CA LYS A 127 -6.85 14.07 8.95
C LYS A 127 -7.88 13.92 7.86
N GLY A 128 -7.49 14.15 6.60
CA GLY A 128 -8.35 13.95 5.44
C GLY A 128 -8.79 12.50 5.29
N VAL A 129 -7.87 11.55 5.37
CA VAL A 129 -8.20 10.13 5.21
C VAL A 129 -9.10 9.62 6.34
N LEU A 130 -8.80 9.96 7.59
CA LEU A 130 -9.62 9.55 8.72
C LEU A 130 -11.00 10.18 8.66
N HIS A 131 -11.13 11.39 8.15
CA HIS A 131 -12.42 12.05 7.97
C HIS A 131 -13.19 11.54 6.75
N GLU A 132 -12.50 11.27 5.67
CA GLU A 132 -13.13 10.86 4.41
C GLU A 132 -13.36 9.35 4.32
N SER A 133 -12.63 8.56 5.10
CA SER A 133 -12.80 7.11 5.09
C SER A 133 -14.11 6.72 5.75
N ALA A 134 -14.96 6.05 4.98
CA ALA A 134 -16.15 5.38 5.52
C ALA A 134 -15.80 4.01 6.14
N ARG A 135 -14.53 3.60 6.07
CA ARG A 135 -14.07 2.29 6.54
C ARG A 135 -13.20 2.47 7.77
N PRO A 136 -13.27 1.53 8.73
CA PRO A 136 -12.30 1.50 9.83
C PRO A 136 -10.87 1.47 9.32
N VAL A 137 -9.99 2.21 9.98
CA VAL A 137 -8.57 2.25 9.65
C VAL A 137 -7.80 1.71 10.85
N LEU A 138 -7.09 0.61 10.62
CA LEU A 138 -6.18 0.02 11.61
C LEU A 138 -4.76 0.50 11.33
N VAL A 139 -4.18 1.20 12.29
CA VAL A 139 -2.77 1.61 12.22
C VAL A 139 -1.94 0.57 12.96
N MET A 140 -1.12 -0.17 12.19
CA MET A 140 -0.28 -1.21 12.77
C MET A 140 1.04 -0.58 13.21
N PRO A 141 1.37 -0.60 14.51
CA PRO A 141 2.67 -0.10 14.95
C PRO A 141 3.78 -1.00 14.43
N VAL A 142 4.74 -0.37 13.79
CA VAL A 142 5.90 -1.06 13.26
C VAL A 142 7.12 -0.51 13.98
N THR A 143 7.74 -1.32 14.84
CA THR A 143 8.90 -0.92 15.62
C THR A 143 10.19 -1.08 14.83
N SER A 144 11.12 -0.18 15.09
CA SER A 144 12.45 -0.24 14.47
C SER A 144 13.30 -1.37 15.05
#